data_b479fdd44f480437088d8fd17111f162
#
_entry.id   b479fdd44f480437088d8fd17111f162
#
_cell.length_a   1.000
_cell.length_b   1.000
_cell.length_c   1.000
_cell.angle_alpha   90.00
_cell.angle_beta   90.00
_cell.angle_gamma   90.00
#
_symmetry.space_group_name_H-M   'P 1'
#
loop_
_entity.id
_entity.type
_entity.pdbx_description
1 polymer ?
#
loop_
_entity_poly.entity_id
_entity_poly.type
_entity_poly.pdbx_seq_one_letter_code
_entity_poly.pdbx_strand_id
1 'polypeptide(L)'
;MSLIKQHDALLLDLDGTVWEGGRAIDGAVDFINSCALPSIYVTNNASRAPEIVAEKLSAIALKATADDVLTSAQAAVTLAGEHVSPGAKILVIGADSFRDLVRDGGYTVVSSADDQPAAVVQGFDPSVGWEQLTEGALAIRQGAVYIASNLDTSLPTERGLAVGNGSLVAAVQTATEVAPVSAGKPEPAMFVQAAHRLGSTKPLVVGDRLDTDIAGGNAAAMTTFHVLTGVSHEIALLEADVEHRPNFIGESLADMARNANELRPGPQGGFTARVDGLDLLIDNGDADATSIQALRTALEVAWSMPKPPRYIQPVSDKAKEVIQGWR
;
A
#
# COMPACT_ATOMS: atom_id res chain seq x y z
N MET A 1 8.45 21.33 -14.34
CA MET A 1 8.69 19.96 -14.91
C MET A 1 7.64 19.05 -14.35
N SER A 2 6.99 18.19 -15.17
CA SER A 2 6.00 17.26 -14.67
C SER A 2 6.61 16.25 -13.68
N LEU A 3 5.80 15.75 -12.73
CA LEU A 3 6.26 14.84 -11.70
C LEU A 3 6.89 13.58 -12.30
N ILE A 4 6.21 12.93 -13.24
CA ILE A 4 6.71 11.70 -13.88
C ILE A 4 8.09 11.86 -14.54
N LYS A 5 8.46 13.05 -15.00
CA LYS A 5 9.78 13.31 -15.62
C LYS A 5 10.92 13.43 -14.62
N GLN A 6 10.64 13.42 -13.32
CA GLN A 6 11.64 13.45 -12.25
C GLN A 6 12.00 12.05 -11.75
N HIS A 7 11.29 11.03 -12.22
CA HIS A 7 11.39 9.63 -11.80
C HIS A 7 11.75 8.73 -12.98
N ASP A 8 12.22 7.53 -12.68
CA ASP A 8 12.66 6.53 -13.66
C ASP A 8 11.82 5.25 -13.63
N ALA A 9 10.93 5.10 -12.65
CA ALA A 9 9.99 3.98 -12.53
C ALA A 9 8.76 4.36 -11.70
N LEU A 10 7.66 3.61 -11.88
CA LEU A 10 6.47 3.67 -11.04
C LEU A 10 6.30 2.37 -10.26
N LEU A 11 6.05 2.48 -8.95
CA LEU A 11 5.68 1.37 -8.08
C LEU A 11 4.24 1.61 -7.64
N LEU A 12 3.31 0.94 -8.31
CA LEU A 12 1.87 1.22 -8.24
C LEU A 12 1.17 0.23 -7.32
N ASP A 13 0.45 0.71 -6.33
CA ASP A 13 -0.57 -0.11 -5.68
C ASP A 13 -1.70 -0.43 -6.66
N LEU A 14 -2.56 -1.40 -6.33
CA LEU A 14 -3.65 -1.87 -7.19
C LEU A 14 -5.02 -1.39 -6.72
N ASP A 15 -5.47 -1.87 -5.55
CA ASP A 15 -6.84 -1.67 -5.08
C ASP A 15 -7.01 -0.24 -4.53
N GLY A 16 -7.84 0.58 -5.17
CA GLY A 16 -8.01 2.00 -4.85
C GLY A 16 -7.09 2.93 -5.65
N THR A 17 -6.10 2.39 -6.35
CA THR A 17 -5.12 3.14 -7.15
C THR A 17 -5.28 2.89 -8.65
N VAL A 18 -5.26 1.64 -9.08
CA VAL A 18 -5.41 1.23 -10.48
C VAL A 18 -6.82 0.74 -10.78
N TRP A 19 -7.38 -0.03 -9.85
CA TRP A 19 -8.73 -0.58 -9.93
C TRP A 19 -9.47 -0.53 -8.58
N GLU A 20 -10.78 -0.70 -8.64
CA GLU A 20 -11.65 -0.95 -7.49
C GLU A 20 -12.58 -2.12 -7.80
N GLY A 21 -12.55 -3.18 -6.99
CA GLY A 21 -13.35 -4.38 -7.20
C GLY A 21 -13.13 -5.04 -8.57
N GLY A 22 -11.95 -4.88 -9.17
CA GLY A 22 -11.61 -5.41 -10.50
C GLY A 22 -12.06 -4.55 -11.67
N ARG A 23 -12.60 -3.34 -11.42
CA ARG A 23 -12.91 -2.34 -12.44
C ARG A 23 -11.84 -1.27 -12.44
N ALA A 24 -11.37 -0.86 -13.62
CA ALA A 24 -10.42 0.23 -13.72
C ALA A 24 -10.96 1.52 -13.09
N ILE A 25 -10.11 2.23 -12.37
CA ILE A 25 -10.37 3.61 -11.93
C ILE A 25 -10.28 4.52 -13.16
N ASP A 26 -11.20 5.50 -13.24
CA ASP A 26 -11.29 6.41 -14.37
C ASP A 26 -9.94 7.10 -14.65
N GLY A 27 -9.51 7.01 -15.92
CA GLY A 27 -8.24 7.59 -16.38
C GLY A 27 -6.98 6.82 -16.00
N ALA A 28 -7.03 5.83 -15.12
CA ALA A 28 -5.85 5.08 -14.67
C ALA A 28 -5.20 4.29 -15.81
N VAL A 29 -6.01 3.56 -16.58
CA VAL A 29 -5.55 2.74 -17.71
C VAL A 29 -4.92 3.60 -18.81
N ASP A 30 -5.59 4.69 -19.18
CA ASP A 30 -5.10 5.61 -20.22
C ASP A 30 -3.77 6.25 -19.80
N PHE A 31 -3.67 6.68 -18.55
CA PHE A 31 -2.45 7.26 -18.02
C PHE A 31 -1.30 6.25 -18.04
N ILE A 32 -1.49 5.06 -17.46
CA ILE A 32 -0.44 4.03 -17.37
C ILE A 32 0.01 3.60 -18.77
N ASN A 33 -0.92 3.35 -19.71
CA ASN A 33 -0.59 2.97 -21.07
C ASN A 33 0.13 4.07 -21.86
N SER A 34 -0.09 5.35 -21.54
CA SER A 34 0.59 6.50 -22.16
C SER A 34 1.91 6.84 -21.46
N CYS A 35 2.12 6.37 -20.24
CA CYS A 35 3.33 6.60 -19.49
C CYS A 35 4.48 5.73 -20.02
N ALA A 36 5.61 6.37 -20.31
CA ALA A 36 6.80 5.67 -20.82
C ALA A 36 7.66 5.03 -19.72
N LEU A 37 7.32 5.24 -18.44
CA LEU A 37 8.10 4.68 -17.34
C LEU A 37 7.78 3.20 -17.13
N PRO A 38 8.80 2.36 -16.88
CA PRO A 38 8.57 0.99 -16.43
C PRO A 38 7.81 1.00 -15.09
N SER A 39 6.92 0.05 -14.92
CA SER A 39 6.05 -0.01 -13.76
C SER A 39 6.02 -1.41 -13.15
N ILE A 40 6.00 -1.49 -11.82
CA ILE A 40 5.65 -2.71 -11.09
C ILE A 40 4.39 -2.45 -10.26
N TYR A 41 3.46 -3.39 -10.35
CA TYR A 41 2.25 -3.41 -9.53
C TYR A 41 2.54 -4.12 -8.22
N VAL A 42 2.45 -3.41 -7.09
CA VAL A 42 2.85 -3.88 -5.75
C VAL A 42 1.60 -4.10 -4.90
N THR A 43 1.25 -5.34 -4.62
CA THR A 43 0.01 -5.66 -3.88
C THR A 43 0.27 -6.48 -2.62
N ASN A 44 -0.42 -6.12 -1.52
CA ASN A 44 -0.45 -6.92 -0.29
C ASN A 44 -1.23 -8.23 -0.44
N ASN A 45 -1.93 -8.43 -1.55
CA ASN A 45 -2.69 -9.66 -1.77
C ASN A 45 -1.75 -10.85 -2.03
N ALA A 46 -1.76 -11.83 -1.11
CA ALA A 46 -0.97 -13.07 -1.20
C ALA A 46 -1.79 -14.28 -1.68
N SER A 47 -3.10 -14.11 -1.94
CA SER A 47 -3.99 -15.23 -2.27
C SER A 47 -3.99 -15.60 -3.75
N ARG A 48 -3.29 -14.84 -4.59
CA ARG A 48 -3.26 -15.05 -6.05
C ARG A 48 -1.83 -15.04 -6.56
N ALA A 49 -1.58 -15.93 -7.52
CA ALA A 49 -0.33 -15.95 -8.26
C ALA A 49 -0.16 -14.65 -9.10
N PRO A 50 1.06 -14.18 -9.35
CA PRO A 50 1.33 -13.01 -10.18
C PRO A 50 0.69 -13.07 -11.56
N GLU A 51 0.63 -14.26 -12.17
CA GLU A 51 0.03 -14.54 -13.48
C GLU A 51 -1.46 -14.18 -13.48
N ILE A 52 -2.19 -14.56 -12.42
CA ILE A 52 -3.63 -14.27 -12.28
C ILE A 52 -3.86 -12.76 -12.09
N VAL A 53 -2.95 -12.08 -11.41
CA VAL A 53 -3.02 -10.61 -11.27
C VAL A 53 -2.76 -9.95 -12.63
N ALA A 54 -1.76 -10.41 -13.38
CA ALA A 54 -1.44 -9.91 -14.72
C ALA A 54 -2.60 -10.15 -15.71
N GLU A 55 -3.26 -11.32 -15.66
CA GLU A 55 -4.46 -11.60 -16.45
C GLU A 55 -5.59 -10.59 -16.16
N LYS A 56 -5.81 -10.28 -14.89
CA LYS A 56 -6.82 -9.27 -14.49
C LYS A 56 -6.46 -7.87 -14.95
N LEU A 57 -5.19 -7.48 -14.88
CA LEU A 57 -4.71 -6.22 -15.43
C LEU A 57 -4.93 -6.17 -16.96
N SER A 58 -4.66 -7.27 -17.65
CA SER A 58 -4.91 -7.40 -19.09
C SER A 58 -6.41 -7.30 -19.42
N ALA A 59 -7.28 -7.84 -18.57
CA ALA A 59 -8.73 -7.77 -18.76
C ALA A 59 -9.29 -6.33 -18.69
N ILE A 60 -8.59 -5.42 -18.01
CA ILE A 60 -8.90 -3.98 -17.99
C ILE A 60 -8.05 -3.17 -18.97
N ALA A 61 -7.46 -3.83 -19.97
CA ALA A 61 -6.64 -3.24 -21.04
C ALA A 61 -5.29 -2.64 -20.61
N LEU A 62 -4.72 -3.05 -19.48
CA LEU A 62 -3.34 -2.78 -19.12
C LEU A 62 -2.42 -3.86 -19.67
N LYS A 63 -1.29 -3.43 -20.24
CA LYS A 63 -0.24 -4.37 -20.70
C LYS A 63 0.64 -4.75 -19.52
N ALA A 64 0.34 -5.88 -18.90
CA ALA A 64 1.12 -6.40 -17.77
C ALA A 64 1.39 -7.89 -17.92
N THR A 65 2.56 -8.31 -17.48
CA THR A 65 3.00 -9.71 -17.36
C THR A 65 3.18 -10.06 -15.88
N ALA A 66 3.42 -11.33 -15.57
CA ALA A 66 3.73 -11.73 -14.19
C ALA A 66 4.98 -11.03 -13.63
N ASP A 67 5.95 -10.69 -14.49
CA ASP A 67 7.17 -9.97 -14.10
C ASP A 67 6.90 -8.52 -13.64
N ASP A 68 5.79 -7.94 -14.09
CA ASP A 68 5.35 -6.59 -13.71
C ASP A 68 4.55 -6.59 -12.40
N VAL A 69 4.37 -7.76 -11.76
CA VAL A 69 3.60 -7.90 -10.53
C VAL A 69 4.51 -8.34 -9.38
N LEU A 70 4.40 -7.67 -8.26
CA LEU A 70 5.02 -8.08 -6.99
C LEU A 70 3.94 -8.25 -5.93
N THR A 71 3.70 -9.50 -5.53
CA THR A 71 2.78 -9.85 -4.45
C THR A 71 3.51 -9.94 -3.11
N SER A 72 2.79 -9.74 -2.02
CA SER A 72 3.35 -9.94 -0.68
C SER A 72 3.75 -11.40 -0.40
N ALA A 73 3.20 -12.38 -1.12
CA ALA A 73 3.64 -13.76 -1.05
C ALA A 73 5.06 -13.92 -1.63
N GLN A 74 5.37 -13.30 -2.78
CA GLN A 74 6.72 -13.29 -3.35
C GLN A 74 7.70 -12.60 -2.40
N ALA A 75 7.31 -11.48 -1.81
CA ALA A 75 8.12 -10.76 -0.85
C ALA A 75 8.40 -11.60 0.42
N ALA A 76 7.40 -12.37 0.89
CA ALA A 76 7.58 -13.26 2.03
C ALA A 76 8.56 -14.42 1.74
N VAL A 77 8.56 -14.96 0.52
CA VAL A 77 9.55 -15.97 0.10
C VAL A 77 10.96 -15.38 0.05
N THR A 78 11.10 -14.16 -0.48
CA THR A 78 12.39 -13.44 -0.48
C THR A 78 12.88 -13.20 0.95
N LEU A 79 12.00 -12.71 1.83
CA LEU A 79 12.30 -12.47 3.23
C LEU A 79 12.68 -13.76 3.97
N ALA A 80 12.05 -14.89 3.66
CA ALA A 80 12.43 -16.18 4.22
C ALA A 80 13.90 -16.53 3.93
N GLY A 81 14.41 -16.16 2.75
CA GLY A 81 15.81 -16.37 2.38
C GLY A 81 16.83 -15.60 3.22
N GLU A 82 16.40 -14.55 3.93
CA GLU A 82 17.24 -13.82 4.88
C GLU A 82 17.34 -14.53 6.23
N HIS A 83 16.42 -15.44 6.52
CA HIS A 83 16.27 -16.09 7.82
C HIS A 83 16.61 -17.58 7.82
N VAL A 84 16.43 -18.26 6.67
CA VAL A 84 16.66 -19.72 6.57
C VAL A 84 17.56 -20.08 5.37
N SER A 85 18.27 -21.19 5.50
CA SER A 85 19.17 -21.65 4.43
C SER A 85 18.41 -22.15 3.18
N PRO A 86 19.01 -22.08 1.97
CA PRO A 86 18.43 -22.69 0.79
C PRO A 86 18.09 -24.17 1.01
N GLY A 87 16.96 -24.63 0.47
CA GLY A 87 16.47 -26.00 0.64
C GLY A 87 15.81 -26.30 1.99
N ALA A 88 15.75 -25.33 2.90
CA ALA A 88 15.11 -25.51 4.20
C ALA A 88 13.63 -25.94 4.05
N LYS A 89 13.14 -26.65 5.06
CA LYS A 89 11.72 -26.97 5.16
C LYS A 89 10.95 -25.74 5.63
N ILE A 90 9.87 -25.41 4.93
CA ILE A 90 8.97 -24.30 5.26
C ILE A 90 7.53 -24.81 5.35
N LEU A 91 6.85 -24.53 6.46
CA LEU A 91 5.44 -24.76 6.61
C LEU A 91 4.66 -23.55 6.08
N VAL A 92 3.70 -23.78 5.17
CA VAL A 92 2.91 -22.72 4.55
C VAL A 92 1.47 -22.76 5.06
N ILE A 93 1.05 -21.67 5.71
CA ILE A 93 -0.36 -21.39 6.03
C ILE A 93 -0.87 -20.44 4.95
N GLY A 94 -1.68 -20.91 4.01
CA GLY A 94 -2.17 -20.07 2.91
C GLY A 94 -2.52 -20.85 1.66
N ALA A 95 -2.69 -20.11 0.55
CA ALA A 95 -3.11 -20.64 -0.74
C ALA A 95 -2.08 -21.60 -1.38
N ASP A 96 -2.54 -22.46 -2.29
CA ASP A 96 -1.64 -23.37 -3.02
C ASP A 96 -0.63 -22.60 -3.87
N SER A 97 -1.04 -21.45 -4.46
CA SER A 97 -0.11 -20.56 -5.17
C SER A 97 1.04 -20.06 -4.30
N PHE A 98 0.82 -19.87 -3.00
CA PHE A 98 1.90 -19.49 -2.09
C PHE A 98 2.83 -20.68 -1.82
N ARG A 99 2.30 -21.91 -1.74
CA ARG A 99 3.12 -23.13 -1.64
C ARG A 99 4.01 -23.32 -2.88
N ASP A 100 3.47 -23.02 -4.06
CA ASP A 100 4.22 -23.10 -5.31
C ASP A 100 5.35 -22.06 -5.32
N LEU A 101 5.09 -20.81 -4.94
CA LEU A 101 6.13 -19.78 -4.80
C LEU A 101 7.25 -20.19 -3.83
N VAL A 102 6.92 -20.86 -2.72
CA VAL A 102 7.91 -21.37 -1.76
C VAL A 102 8.76 -22.47 -2.41
N ARG A 103 8.15 -23.39 -3.22
CA ARG A 103 8.89 -24.43 -3.96
C ARG A 103 9.80 -23.83 -5.03
N ASP A 104 9.29 -22.87 -5.79
CA ASP A 104 10.03 -22.16 -6.83
C ASP A 104 11.20 -21.34 -6.26
N GLY A 105 11.06 -20.86 -5.01
CA GLY A 105 12.13 -20.26 -4.22
C GLY A 105 13.21 -21.25 -3.75
N GLY A 106 13.08 -22.54 -4.09
CA GLY A 106 14.05 -23.58 -3.78
C GLY A 106 13.91 -24.17 -2.37
N TYR A 107 12.74 -24.05 -1.73
CA TYR A 107 12.46 -24.59 -0.41
C TYR A 107 11.61 -25.86 -0.47
N THR A 108 11.66 -26.64 0.61
CA THR A 108 10.84 -27.84 0.77
C THR A 108 9.58 -27.49 1.54
N VAL A 109 8.41 -27.55 0.90
CA VAL A 109 7.14 -27.31 1.56
C VAL A 109 6.71 -28.51 2.38
N VAL A 110 6.38 -28.26 3.65
CA VAL A 110 5.84 -29.25 4.58
C VAL A 110 4.51 -28.78 5.16
N SER A 111 3.75 -29.69 5.77
CA SER A 111 2.42 -29.41 6.31
C SER A 111 2.29 -29.71 7.82
N SER A 112 3.28 -30.31 8.42
CA SER A 112 3.26 -30.65 9.86
C SER A 112 4.46 -30.04 10.61
N ALA A 113 4.23 -29.67 11.85
CA ALA A 113 5.27 -29.26 12.79
C ALA A 113 6.26 -30.40 13.10
N ASP A 114 5.82 -31.68 12.99
CA ASP A 114 6.67 -32.85 13.19
C ASP A 114 7.77 -32.96 12.12
N ASP A 115 7.60 -32.32 10.98
CA ASP A 115 8.63 -32.20 9.94
C ASP A 115 9.80 -31.29 10.33
N GLN A 116 9.67 -30.54 11.45
CA GLN A 116 10.65 -29.59 11.96
C GLN A 116 10.98 -28.48 10.91
N PRO A 117 9.98 -27.70 10.44
CA PRO A 117 10.23 -26.61 9.52
C PRO A 117 11.10 -25.52 10.16
N ALA A 118 12.01 -24.95 9.37
CA ALA A 118 12.85 -23.83 9.81
C ALA A 118 12.08 -22.50 9.85
N ALA A 119 11.01 -22.39 9.03
CA ALA A 119 10.13 -21.24 9.03
C ALA A 119 8.66 -21.63 8.82
N VAL A 120 7.78 -20.78 9.30
CA VAL A 120 6.34 -20.74 8.97
C VAL A 120 6.09 -19.47 8.18
N VAL A 121 5.55 -19.59 6.96
CA VAL A 121 5.10 -18.45 6.17
C VAL A 121 3.58 -18.45 6.12
N GLN A 122 2.96 -17.31 6.41
CA GLN A 122 1.49 -17.18 6.47
C GLN A 122 0.98 -16.12 5.53
N GLY A 123 0.00 -16.48 4.71
CA GLY A 123 -0.78 -15.61 3.85
C GLY A 123 -2.25 -16.00 3.86
N PHE A 124 -3.10 -15.13 3.30
CA PHE A 124 -4.53 -15.36 3.29
C PHE A 124 -4.93 -16.48 2.33
N ASP A 125 -5.78 -17.37 2.82
CA ASP A 125 -6.62 -18.26 2.03
C ASP A 125 -7.93 -18.51 2.79
N PRO A 126 -9.10 -18.46 2.14
CA PRO A 126 -10.39 -18.66 2.80
C PRO A 126 -10.59 -20.07 3.36
N SER A 127 -9.79 -21.06 2.94
CA SER A 127 -9.84 -22.44 3.44
C SER A 127 -8.96 -22.67 4.68
N VAL A 128 -8.15 -21.67 5.11
CA VAL A 128 -7.33 -21.78 6.31
C VAL A 128 -8.23 -21.97 7.53
N GLY A 129 -8.02 -23.09 8.21
CA GLY A 129 -8.77 -23.48 9.39
C GLY A 129 -7.89 -23.74 10.60
N TRP A 130 -8.51 -24.19 11.68
CA TRP A 130 -7.88 -24.44 12.96
C TRP A 130 -6.66 -25.38 12.87
N GLU A 131 -6.75 -26.42 12.05
CA GLU A 131 -5.65 -27.41 11.90
C GLU A 131 -4.39 -26.76 11.36
N GLN A 132 -4.49 -26.00 10.26
CA GLN A 132 -3.31 -25.33 9.67
C GLN A 132 -2.71 -24.28 10.60
N LEU A 133 -3.55 -23.49 11.28
CA LEU A 133 -3.09 -22.52 12.27
C LEU A 133 -2.40 -23.21 13.45
N THR A 134 -2.89 -24.39 13.86
CA THR A 134 -2.31 -25.17 14.94
C THR A 134 -0.94 -25.74 14.56
N GLU A 135 -0.79 -26.33 13.37
CA GLU A 135 0.50 -26.82 12.88
C GLU A 135 1.54 -25.69 12.82
N GLY A 136 1.12 -24.51 12.30
CA GLY A 136 1.98 -23.32 12.33
C GLY A 136 2.38 -22.90 13.74
N ALA A 137 1.43 -22.86 14.67
CA ALA A 137 1.71 -22.47 16.06
C ALA A 137 2.65 -23.45 16.76
N LEU A 138 2.48 -24.77 16.53
CA LEU A 138 3.37 -25.80 17.06
C LEU A 138 4.81 -25.64 16.51
N ALA A 139 4.94 -25.42 15.20
CA ALA A 139 6.24 -25.20 14.56
C ALA A 139 6.95 -23.95 15.10
N ILE A 140 6.20 -22.82 15.27
CA ILE A 140 6.74 -21.58 15.83
C ILE A 140 7.21 -21.79 17.26
N ARG A 141 6.46 -22.51 18.09
CA ARG A 141 6.87 -22.87 19.45
C ARG A 141 8.10 -23.76 19.48
N GLN A 142 8.37 -24.53 18.44
CA GLN A 142 9.59 -25.34 18.27
C GLN A 142 10.80 -24.53 17.77
N GLY A 143 10.60 -23.23 17.49
CA GLY A 143 11.67 -22.31 17.08
C GLY A 143 11.70 -21.97 15.59
N ALA A 144 10.68 -22.35 14.81
CA ALA A 144 10.55 -21.90 13.43
C ALA A 144 10.39 -20.37 13.36
N VAL A 145 11.05 -19.72 12.41
CA VAL A 145 10.89 -18.28 12.15
C VAL A 145 9.46 -18.04 11.63
N TYR A 146 8.76 -17.08 12.20
CA TYR A 146 7.40 -16.72 11.78
C TYR A 146 7.41 -15.53 10.84
N ILE A 147 6.91 -15.71 9.60
CA ILE A 147 6.86 -14.69 8.55
C ILE A 147 5.41 -14.57 8.08
N ALA A 148 4.88 -13.34 8.08
CA ALA A 148 3.58 -13.01 7.52
C ALA A 148 3.75 -12.30 6.17
N SER A 149 2.98 -12.70 5.16
CA SER A 149 2.96 -12.00 3.87
C SER A 149 2.43 -10.57 4.00
N ASN A 150 1.45 -10.35 4.86
CA ASN A 150 0.90 -9.04 5.23
C ASN A 150 0.18 -9.13 6.58
N LEU A 151 -0.14 -7.97 7.16
CA LEU A 151 -0.85 -7.84 8.44
C LEU A 151 -2.22 -7.17 8.27
N ASP A 152 -2.78 -7.14 7.07
CA ASP A 152 -4.09 -6.54 6.80
C ASP A 152 -5.18 -7.28 7.59
N THR A 153 -5.78 -6.60 8.55
CA THR A 153 -6.79 -7.21 9.45
C THR A 153 -8.12 -7.48 8.78
N SER A 154 -8.41 -6.76 7.71
CA SER A 154 -9.62 -6.90 6.92
C SER A 154 -9.32 -7.05 5.43
N LEU A 155 -10.24 -7.65 4.71
CA LEU A 155 -10.20 -7.84 3.26
C LEU A 155 -11.48 -7.27 2.65
N PRO A 156 -11.41 -6.30 1.73
CA PRO A 156 -12.57 -5.80 1.01
C PRO A 156 -13.21 -6.89 0.15
N THR A 157 -14.52 -7.04 0.26
CA THR A 157 -15.34 -7.95 -0.56
C THR A 157 -16.61 -7.24 -1.02
N GLU A 158 -17.33 -7.80 -1.99
CA GLU A 158 -18.63 -7.28 -2.45
C GLU A 158 -19.66 -7.15 -1.31
N ARG A 159 -19.49 -7.91 -0.22
CA ARG A 159 -20.40 -7.91 0.95
C ARG A 159 -19.93 -6.99 2.07
N GLY A 160 -18.82 -6.29 1.91
CA GLY A 160 -18.15 -5.46 2.92
C GLY A 160 -16.81 -6.04 3.36
N LEU A 161 -16.30 -5.54 4.48
CA LEU A 161 -15.01 -5.95 5.04
C LEU A 161 -15.11 -7.36 5.66
N ALA A 162 -14.36 -8.30 5.11
CA ALA A 162 -14.20 -9.65 5.63
C ALA A 162 -12.91 -9.75 6.46
N VAL A 163 -12.72 -10.89 7.14
CA VAL A 163 -11.50 -11.21 7.91
C VAL A 163 -10.30 -11.30 6.97
N GLY A 164 -9.27 -10.51 7.22
CA GLY A 164 -8.01 -10.51 6.48
C GLY A 164 -6.94 -11.42 7.11
N ASN A 165 -5.78 -11.50 6.44
CA ASN A 165 -4.65 -12.31 6.92
C ASN A 165 -4.17 -11.89 8.31
N GLY A 166 -4.09 -10.59 8.58
CA GLY A 166 -3.64 -10.05 9.86
C GLY A 166 -4.47 -10.53 11.05
N SER A 167 -5.78 -10.75 10.87
CA SER A 167 -6.63 -11.32 11.92
C SER A 167 -6.29 -12.80 12.20
N LEU A 168 -5.96 -13.59 11.17
CA LEU A 168 -5.50 -14.97 11.33
C LEU A 168 -4.08 -15.01 11.94
N VAL A 169 -3.22 -14.08 11.54
CA VAL A 169 -1.89 -13.88 12.13
C VAL A 169 -2.02 -13.54 13.61
N ALA A 170 -2.94 -12.66 14.00
CA ALA A 170 -3.17 -12.32 15.40
C ALA A 170 -3.59 -13.53 16.25
N ALA A 171 -4.35 -14.47 15.69
CA ALA A 171 -4.71 -15.71 16.37
C ALA A 171 -3.48 -16.58 16.65
N VAL A 172 -2.57 -16.77 15.69
CA VAL A 172 -1.31 -17.50 15.86
C VAL A 172 -0.39 -16.77 16.81
N GLN A 173 -0.24 -15.46 16.68
CA GLN A 173 0.57 -14.63 17.57
C GLN A 173 0.08 -14.72 19.02
N THR A 174 -1.23 -14.66 19.24
CA THR A 174 -1.80 -14.80 20.59
C THR A 174 -1.51 -16.18 21.18
N ALA A 175 -1.58 -17.24 20.37
CA ALA A 175 -1.31 -18.60 20.83
C ALA A 175 0.17 -18.86 21.10
N THR A 176 1.08 -18.22 20.39
CA THR A 176 2.53 -18.49 20.45
C THR A 176 3.31 -17.46 21.26
N GLU A 177 2.77 -16.26 21.44
CA GLU A 177 3.45 -15.06 21.97
C GLU A 177 4.61 -14.56 21.06
N VAL A 178 4.67 -15.05 19.81
CA VAL A 178 5.70 -14.67 18.83
C VAL A 178 5.06 -13.79 17.75
N ALA A 179 5.57 -12.57 17.62
CA ALA A 179 5.18 -11.69 16.51
C ALA A 179 5.87 -12.12 15.21
N PRO A 180 5.18 -12.09 14.06
CA PRO A 180 5.81 -12.38 12.79
C PRO A 180 6.72 -11.23 12.34
N VAL A 181 7.69 -11.54 11.47
CA VAL A 181 8.31 -10.57 10.59
C VAL A 181 7.36 -10.40 9.40
N SER A 182 6.95 -9.17 9.09
CA SER A 182 6.03 -8.90 7.97
C SER A 182 6.80 -8.59 6.69
N ALA A 183 6.34 -9.14 5.57
CA ALA A 183 6.91 -8.86 4.25
C ALA A 183 6.13 -7.78 3.49
N GLY A 184 4.82 -7.63 3.80
CA GLY A 184 3.92 -6.72 3.11
C GLY A 184 4.05 -5.25 3.55
N LYS A 185 3.48 -4.35 2.76
CA LYS A 185 3.34 -2.93 3.12
C LYS A 185 2.65 -2.80 4.50
N PRO A 186 3.10 -1.91 5.40
CA PRO A 186 4.02 -0.78 5.21
C PRO A 186 5.52 -1.11 5.32
N GLU A 187 5.91 -2.39 5.45
CA GLU A 187 7.33 -2.70 5.45
C GLU A 187 8.00 -2.32 4.12
N PRO A 188 9.23 -1.77 4.14
CA PRO A 188 9.87 -1.23 2.94
C PRO A 188 10.28 -2.31 1.92
N ALA A 189 10.35 -3.57 2.34
CA ALA A 189 10.94 -4.67 1.56
C ALA A 189 10.33 -4.81 0.16
N MET A 190 9.01 -4.71 0.03
CA MET A 190 8.34 -4.83 -1.27
C MET A 190 8.77 -3.71 -2.24
N PHE A 191 8.82 -2.45 -1.78
CA PHE A 191 9.21 -1.33 -2.62
C PHE A 191 10.69 -1.39 -2.99
N VAL A 192 11.56 -1.78 -2.06
CA VAL A 192 13.00 -2.00 -2.33
C VAL A 192 13.18 -3.12 -3.37
N GLN A 193 12.46 -4.23 -3.23
CA GLN A 193 12.51 -5.35 -4.18
C GLN A 193 11.98 -4.94 -5.56
N ALA A 194 10.89 -4.18 -5.63
CA ALA A 194 10.31 -3.68 -6.88
C ALA A 194 11.26 -2.73 -7.60
N ALA A 195 11.85 -1.77 -6.89
CA ALA A 195 12.84 -0.85 -7.44
C ALA A 195 14.08 -1.59 -7.97
N HIS A 196 14.59 -2.56 -7.20
CA HIS A 196 15.72 -3.40 -7.62
C HIS A 196 15.41 -4.20 -8.87
N ARG A 197 14.20 -4.79 -8.98
CA ARG A 197 13.75 -5.56 -10.15
C ARG A 197 13.75 -4.72 -11.43
N LEU A 198 13.44 -3.42 -11.33
CA LEU A 198 13.48 -2.47 -12.46
C LEU A 198 14.85 -1.81 -12.65
N GLY A 199 15.83 -2.02 -11.76
CA GLY A 199 17.09 -1.27 -11.77
C GLY A 199 16.88 0.23 -11.55
N SER A 200 15.79 0.62 -10.88
CA SER A 200 15.42 2.02 -10.64
C SER A 200 16.25 2.63 -9.50
N THR A 201 16.64 3.89 -9.69
CA THR A 201 17.33 4.70 -8.68
C THR A 201 16.50 5.86 -8.17
N LYS A 202 15.40 6.16 -8.85
CA LYS A 202 14.47 7.25 -8.52
C LYS A 202 13.01 6.81 -8.73
N PRO A 203 12.57 5.72 -8.08
CA PRO A 203 11.19 5.26 -8.22
C PRO A 203 10.21 6.25 -7.61
N LEU A 204 8.97 6.24 -8.11
CA LEU A 204 7.83 6.90 -7.50
C LEU A 204 6.87 5.84 -6.97
N VAL A 205 6.68 5.82 -5.67
CA VAL A 205 5.66 4.96 -5.03
C VAL A 205 4.31 5.66 -5.12
N VAL A 206 3.30 4.96 -5.61
CA VAL A 206 1.96 5.50 -5.83
C VAL A 206 0.94 4.61 -5.16
N GLY A 207 0.08 5.19 -4.33
CA GLY A 207 -0.96 4.45 -3.63
C GLY A 207 -2.03 5.36 -3.04
N ASP A 208 -3.11 4.74 -2.55
CA ASP A 208 -4.26 5.41 -1.97
C ASP A 208 -4.33 5.29 -0.45
N ARG A 209 -3.45 4.49 0.16
CA ARG A 209 -3.45 4.26 1.60
C ARG A 209 -2.22 4.86 2.26
N LEU A 210 -2.47 5.69 3.27
CA LEU A 210 -1.40 6.33 4.05
C LEU A 210 -0.66 5.34 4.95
N ASP A 211 -1.39 4.39 5.53
CA ASP A 211 -0.90 3.40 6.49
C ASP A 211 -0.11 2.24 5.87
N THR A 212 -0.20 2.04 4.56
CA THR A 212 0.51 0.98 3.84
C THR A 212 1.42 1.51 2.74
N ASP A 213 0.86 2.15 1.71
CA ASP A 213 1.61 2.57 0.52
C ASP A 213 2.57 3.72 0.83
N ILE A 214 2.01 4.76 1.45
CA ILE A 214 2.77 5.97 1.75
C ILE A 214 3.78 5.69 2.86
N ALA A 215 3.35 5.04 3.95
CA ALA A 215 4.25 4.64 5.02
C ALA A 215 5.38 3.74 4.52
N GLY A 216 5.07 2.72 3.69
CA GLY A 216 6.06 1.83 3.14
C GLY A 216 7.02 2.51 2.17
N GLY A 217 6.53 3.42 1.32
CA GLY A 217 7.35 4.23 0.45
C GLY A 217 8.28 5.16 1.22
N ASN A 218 7.79 5.81 2.28
CA ASN A 218 8.58 6.66 3.17
C ASN A 218 9.63 5.84 3.94
N ALA A 219 9.25 4.65 4.45
CA ALA A 219 10.18 3.72 5.12
C ALA A 219 11.29 3.22 4.17
N ALA A 220 10.99 3.08 2.87
CA ALA A 220 11.95 2.77 1.84
C ALA A 220 12.80 3.97 1.39
N ALA A 221 12.60 5.15 1.99
CA ALA A 221 13.22 6.43 1.60
C ALA A 221 12.97 6.80 0.12
N MET A 222 11.80 6.42 -0.42
CA MET A 222 11.38 6.70 -1.79
C MET A 222 10.40 7.87 -1.82
N THR A 223 10.30 8.53 -2.97
CA THR A 223 9.29 9.57 -3.19
C THR A 223 7.90 8.95 -3.31
N THR A 224 6.91 9.55 -2.65
CA THR A 224 5.54 9.04 -2.59
C THR A 224 4.54 10.00 -3.24
N PHE A 225 3.58 9.45 -3.94
CA PHE A 225 2.44 10.14 -4.52
C PHE A 225 1.14 9.46 -4.05
N HIS A 226 0.31 10.22 -3.34
CA HIS A 226 -0.98 9.76 -2.86
C HIS A 226 -2.09 10.15 -3.83
N VAL A 227 -3.01 9.20 -4.12
CA VAL A 227 -4.22 9.44 -4.91
C VAL A 227 -5.46 9.37 -4.01
N LEU A 228 -6.45 10.26 -4.27
CA LEU A 228 -7.69 10.33 -3.51
C LEU A 228 -8.78 9.36 -4.01
N THR A 229 -8.42 8.40 -4.86
CA THR A 229 -9.37 7.48 -5.51
C THR A 229 -9.78 6.28 -4.65
N GLY A 230 -9.11 6.04 -3.53
CA GLY A 230 -9.29 4.82 -2.74
C GLY A 230 -9.70 5.06 -1.27
N VAL A 231 -8.88 4.61 -0.32
CA VAL A 231 -9.25 4.50 1.10
C VAL A 231 -8.98 5.77 1.90
N SER A 232 -7.78 6.37 1.76
CA SER A 232 -7.41 7.54 2.57
C SER A 232 -7.77 8.83 1.86
N HIS A 233 -8.64 9.61 2.48
CA HIS A 233 -9.17 10.86 1.96
C HIS A 233 -8.63 12.08 2.69
N GLU A 234 -9.26 13.23 2.50
CA GLU A 234 -8.78 14.54 2.94
C GLU A 234 -8.56 14.61 4.45
N ILE A 235 -9.48 14.07 5.26
CA ILE A 235 -9.37 14.09 6.72
C ILE A 235 -8.20 13.24 7.19
N ALA A 236 -8.05 12.03 6.63
CA ALA A 236 -6.91 11.15 6.95
C ALA A 236 -5.56 11.82 6.65
N LEU A 237 -5.46 12.56 5.53
CA LEU A 237 -4.26 13.33 5.20
C LEU A 237 -3.98 14.45 6.21
N LEU A 238 -5.00 15.17 6.65
CA LEU A 238 -4.86 16.25 7.64
C LEU A 238 -4.44 15.72 9.03
N GLU A 239 -4.83 14.50 9.35
CA GLU A 239 -4.51 13.83 10.61
C GLU A 239 -3.22 12.99 10.55
N ALA A 240 -2.59 12.89 9.37
CA ALA A 240 -1.46 12.00 9.15
C ALA A 240 -0.23 12.33 10.01
N ASP A 241 0.28 11.32 10.71
CA ASP A 241 1.58 11.37 11.35
C ASP A 241 2.71 11.49 10.30
N VAL A 242 3.90 11.88 10.72
CA VAL A 242 5.02 12.22 9.82
C VAL A 242 5.36 11.08 8.85
N GLU A 243 5.36 9.85 9.32
CA GLU A 243 5.64 8.65 8.53
C GLU A 243 4.58 8.34 7.45
N HIS A 244 3.37 8.87 7.62
CA HIS A 244 2.24 8.67 6.72
C HIS A 244 2.02 9.84 5.74
N ARG A 245 2.88 10.88 5.76
CA ARG A 245 2.73 12.07 4.91
C ARG A 245 3.33 11.84 3.53
N PRO A 246 2.53 11.93 2.45
CA PRO A 246 3.04 11.81 1.08
C PRO A 246 3.82 13.07 0.66
N ASN A 247 4.77 12.90 -0.28
CA ASN A 247 5.46 14.03 -0.89
C ASN A 247 4.57 14.80 -1.86
N PHE A 248 3.66 14.10 -2.53
CA PHE A 248 2.75 14.63 -3.54
C PHE A 248 1.35 14.05 -3.39
N ILE A 249 0.34 14.82 -3.77
CA ILE A 249 -1.07 14.43 -3.66
C ILE A 249 -1.78 14.80 -4.96
N GLY A 250 -2.55 13.84 -5.50
CA GLY A 250 -3.39 14.02 -6.68
C GLY A 250 -4.80 13.49 -6.49
N GLU A 251 -5.73 13.95 -7.31
CA GLU A 251 -7.07 13.39 -7.37
C GLU A 251 -7.06 12.03 -8.07
N SER A 252 -6.12 11.85 -9.03
CA SER A 252 -5.96 10.61 -9.80
C SER A 252 -4.52 10.43 -10.30
N LEU A 253 -4.24 9.27 -10.90
CA LEU A 253 -2.94 9.00 -11.53
C LEU A 253 -2.57 10.02 -12.62
N ALA A 254 -3.56 10.55 -13.34
CA ALA A 254 -3.33 11.51 -14.42
C ALA A 254 -2.66 12.81 -13.93
N ASP A 255 -2.84 13.16 -12.66
CA ASP A 255 -2.20 14.34 -12.08
C ASP A 255 -0.66 14.27 -12.08
N MET A 256 -0.06 13.08 -12.13
CA MET A 256 1.40 12.94 -12.22
C MET A 256 1.99 13.57 -13.49
N ALA A 257 1.17 13.83 -14.52
CA ALA A 257 1.57 14.58 -15.71
C ALA A 257 1.73 16.08 -15.44
N ARG A 258 1.17 16.61 -14.36
CA ARG A 258 1.22 18.04 -13.98
C ARG A 258 2.60 18.41 -13.42
N ASN A 259 2.81 19.71 -13.24
CA ASN A 259 4.02 20.23 -12.62
C ASN A 259 4.10 19.75 -11.15
N ALA A 260 5.25 19.20 -10.75
CA ALA A 260 5.45 18.67 -9.40
C ALA A 260 5.17 19.71 -8.29
N ASN A 261 5.46 20.99 -8.52
CA ASN A 261 5.18 22.03 -7.53
C ASN A 261 3.68 22.24 -7.27
N GLU A 262 2.83 21.91 -8.25
CA GLU A 262 1.36 22.00 -8.10
C GLU A 262 0.79 20.82 -7.31
N LEU A 263 1.57 19.77 -7.09
CA LEU A 263 1.14 18.53 -6.44
C LEU A 263 1.61 18.44 -4.98
N ARG A 264 2.44 19.36 -4.53
CA ARG A 264 2.93 19.44 -3.14
C ARG A 264 1.95 20.16 -2.24
N PRO A 265 1.92 19.85 -0.93
CA PRO A 265 1.35 20.74 0.07
C PRO A 265 1.95 22.15 -0.04
N GLY A 266 1.11 23.17 0.08
CA GLY A 266 1.47 24.57 -0.03
C GLY A 266 0.35 25.46 -0.55
N PRO A 267 0.47 26.80 -0.47
CA PRO A 267 -0.57 27.74 -0.87
C PRO A 267 -0.94 27.60 -2.35
N GLN A 268 -2.22 27.35 -2.66
CA GLN A 268 -2.72 27.17 -4.02
C GLN A 268 -4.13 27.76 -4.15
N GLY A 269 -4.52 28.10 -5.38
CA GLY A 269 -5.91 28.54 -5.71
C GLY A 269 -6.36 29.77 -4.90
N GLY A 270 -5.46 30.66 -4.53
CA GLY A 270 -5.78 31.82 -3.71
C GLY A 270 -6.23 31.49 -2.27
N PHE A 271 -6.24 30.23 -1.85
CA PHE A 271 -6.56 29.84 -0.48
C PHE A 271 -5.45 30.22 0.48
N THR A 272 -5.85 30.51 1.71
CA THR A 272 -4.96 30.67 2.87
C THR A 272 -5.42 29.75 4.00
N ALA A 273 -4.46 29.21 4.74
CA ALA A 273 -4.76 28.44 5.93
C ALA A 273 -4.00 28.99 7.13
N ARG A 274 -4.59 28.91 8.34
CA ARG A 274 -3.94 29.33 9.58
C ARG A 274 -4.45 28.54 10.78
N VAL A 275 -3.65 28.46 11.81
CA VAL A 275 -4.02 27.85 13.09
C VAL A 275 -4.77 28.87 13.93
N ASP A 276 -5.85 28.43 14.58
CA ASP A 276 -6.57 29.17 15.62
C ASP A 276 -6.80 28.26 16.83
N GLY A 277 -5.94 28.39 17.83
CA GLY A 277 -5.92 27.48 18.97
C GLY A 277 -5.53 26.05 18.54
N LEU A 278 -6.50 25.13 18.53
CA LEU A 278 -6.35 23.74 18.06
C LEU A 278 -7.07 23.49 16.73
N ASP A 279 -7.65 24.52 16.15
CA ASP A 279 -8.44 24.42 14.93
C ASP A 279 -7.64 24.93 13.73
N LEU A 280 -7.96 24.41 12.54
CA LEU A 280 -7.41 24.83 11.26
C LEU A 280 -8.48 25.65 10.54
N LEU A 281 -8.18 26.91 10.23
CA LEU A 281 -9.05 27.78 9.46
C LEU A 281 -8.58 27.83 8.01
N ILE A 282 -9.53 27.68 7.06
CA ILE A 282 -9.29 27.81 5.61
C ILE A 282 -10.10 29.00 5.11
N ASP A 283 -9.44 29.93 4.44
CA ASP A 283 -10.04 31.20 4.03
C ASP A 283 -9.67 31.55 2.59
N ASN A 284 -10.35 32.55 2.03
CA ASN A 284 -10.19 33.06 0.68
C ASN A 284 -10.54 31.98 -0.39
N GLY A 285 -9.75 31.91 -1.46
CA GLY A 285 -9.92 31.03 -2.61
C GLY A 285 -10.43 31.80 -3.83
N ASP A 286 -9.74 31.59 -4.96
CA ASP A 286 -10.15 32.13 -6.25
C ASP A 286 -11.47 31.50 -6.71
N ALA A 287 -12.19 32.16 -7.62
CA ALA A 287 -13.51 31.70 -8.06
C ALA A 287 -13.51 30.30 -8.70
N ASP A 288 -12.42 29.95 -9.39
CA ASP A 288 -12.20 28.68 -10.07
C ASP A 288 -11.34 27.69 -9.26
N ALA A 289 -10.99 28.04 -8.01
CA ALA A 289 -10.18 27.19 -7.16
C ALA A 289 -10.90 25.88 -6.79
N THR A 290 -10.11 24.80 -6.66
CA THR A 290 -10.61 23.43 -6.49
C THR A 290 -10.42 22.92 -5.06
N SER A 291 -11.15 21.84 -4.71
CA SER A 291 -11.05 21.16 -3.41
C SER A 291 -9.62 20.70 -3.11
N ILE A 292 -8.93 20.11 -4.09
CA ILE A 292 -7.54 19.64 -3.87
C ILE A 292 -6.54 20.78 -3.65
N GLN A 293 -6.79 21.98 -4.20
CA GLN A 293 -5.95 23.15 -3.93
C GLN A 293 -6.17 23.66 -2.49
N ALA A 294 -7.41 23.65 -2.01
CA ALA A 294 -7.71 23.93 -0.62
C ALA A 294 -7.05 22.90 0.31
N LEU A 295 -7.13 21.61 -0.04
CA LEU A 295 -6.47 20.54 0.72
C LEU A 295 -4.97 20.74 0.83
N ARG A 296 -4.27 20.93 -0.30
CA ARG A 296 -2.81 21.13 -0.30
C ARG A 296 -2.40 22.36 0.51
N THR A 297 -3.19 23.44 0.45
CA THR A 297 -2.98 24.63 1.27
C THR A 297 -3.16 24.33 2.76
N ALA A 298 -4.19 23.57 3.11
CA ALA A 298 -4.51 23.18 4.48
C ALA A 298 -3.43 22.26 5.07
N LEU A 299 -2.91 21.31 4.28
CA LEU A 299 -1.90 20.33 4.71
C LEU A 299 -0.58 20.97 5.14
N GLU A 300 -0.09 22.00 4.44
CA GLU A 300 1.13 22.69 4.84
C GLU A 300 1.04 23.22 6.28
N VAL A 301 -0.12 23.77 6.63
CA VAL A 301 -0.36 24.31 7.97
C VAL A 301 -0.68 23.21 8.98
N ALA A 302 -1.55 22.27 8.64
CA ALA A 302 -1.92 21.15 9.51
C ALA A 302 -0.69 20.33 9.93
N TRP A 303 0.20 20.04 8.99
CA TRP A 303 1.41 19.26 9.28
C TRP A 303 2.49 20.02 10.07
N SER A 304 2.34 21.33 10.24
CA SER A 304 3.17 22.14 11.13
C SER A 304 2.65 22.15 12.58
N MET A 305 1.40 21.72 12.80
CA MET A 305 0.79 21.64 14.12
C MET A 305 1.39 20.50 14.94
N PRO A 306 1.51 20.65 16.27
CA PRO A 306 2.03 19.59 17.15
C PRO A 306 1.08 18.39 17.30
N LYS A 307 -0.19 18.56 16.92
CA LYS A 307 -1.24 17.54 16.88
C LYS A 307 -2.18 17.84 15.72
N PRO A 308 -2.88 16.83 15.19
CA PRO A 308 -3.91 17.04 14.18
C PRO A 308 -4.94 18.10 14.60
N PRO A 309 -5.48 18.88 13.66
CA PRO A 309 -6.48 19.89 13.97
C PRO A 309 -7.73 19.24 14.55
N ARG A 310 -8.28 19.86 15.62
CA ARG A 310 -9.52 19.40 16.25
C ARG A 310 -10.74 19.60 15.35
N TYR A 311 -10.79 20.76 14.67
CA TYR A 311 -11.80 21.09 13.67
C TYR A 311 -11.15 21.79 12.48
N ILE A 312 -11.73 21.57 11.31
CA ILE A 312 -11.39 22.26 10.07
C ILE A 312 -12.53 23.22 9.79
N GLN A 313 -12.26 24.54 9.85
CA GLN A 313 -13.26 25.57 9.76
C GLN A 313 -13.08 26.38 8.49
N PRO A 314 -14.01 26.29 7.50
CA PRO A 314 -14.00 27.19 6.36
C PRO A 314 -14.52 28.57 6.77
N VAL A 315 -13.78 29.62 6.42
CA VAL A 315 -14.13 31.01 6.74
C VAL A 315 -14.85 31.66 5.57
N SER A 316 -14.27 31.62 4.37
CA SER A 316 -14.89 32.19 3.17
C SER A 316 -15.99 31.28 2.58
N ASP A 317 -16.84 31.85 1.74
CA ASP A 317 -17.89 31.06 1.07
C ASP A 317 -17.27 30.07 0.07
N LYS A 318 -16.16 30.43 -0.60
CA LYS A 318 -15.45 29.50 -1.47
C LYS A 318 -14.83 28.33 -0.71
N ALA A 319 -14.22 28.58 0.45
CA ALA A 319 -13.73 27.52 1.31
C ALA A 319 -14.87 26.58 1.77
N LYS A 320 -16.04 27.11 2.16
CA LYS A 320 -17.22 26.31 2.52
C LYS A 320 -17.68 25.41 1.39
N GLU A 321 -17.75 25.95 0.17
CA GLU A 321 -18.14 25.21 -1.02
C GLU A 321 -17.24 23.99 -1.27
N VAL A 322 -15.91 24.19 -1.28
CA VAL A 322 -14.97 23.17 -1.75
C VAL A 322 -14.63 22.11 -0.71
N ILE A 323 -14.76 22.41 0.61
CA ILE A 323 -14.46 21.43 1.66
C ILE A 323 -15.69 20.64 2.13
N GLN A 324 -16.89 21.00 1.67
CA GLN A 324 -18.14 20.35 2.09
C GLN A 324 -18.15 18.83 1.85
N GLY A 325 -17.37 18.35 0.88
CA GLY A 325 -17.26 16.92 0.52
C GLY A 325 -16.13 16.17 1.22
N TRP A 326 -15.32 16.82 2.07
CA TRP A 326 -14.18 16.16 2.71
C TRP A 326 -14.62 15.06 3.68
N ARG A 327 -13.96 13.91 3.61
CA ARG A 327 -14.26 12.67 4.36
C ARG A 327 -12.99 11.93 4.80
#